data_835bce535f7a7e95ed0ccb402a4bd426
#
_entry.id   835bce535f7a7e95ed0ccb402a4bd426
#
_cell.length_a   1.000
_cell.length_b   1.000
_cell.length_c   1.000
_cell.angle_alpha   90.00
_cell.angle_beta   90.00
_cell.angle_gamma   90.00
#
_symmetry.space_group_name_H-M   'P 1'
#
loop_
_entity.id
_entity.type
_entity.pdbx_description
1 polymer ?
#
loop_
_entity_poly.entity_id
_entity_poly.type
_entity_poly.pdbx_seq_one_letter_code
_entity_poly.pdbx_strand_id
1 'polypeptide(L)'
;RPNGRLEYGADFSPRSDAVLSYVSDPSTDYTLSVSKRALHNFRAGVGLDIETVGGMSVTTSYEKNKALDSSYSDTARLGISYHHNANTQYALSFNGPDSSSAIFDIQTTRSGFNVNFKLEHSATDNIPHQAVSLSLTKFF
;
A
#
# COMPACT_ATOMS: atom_id res chain seq x y z
N ARG A 1 14.43 13.36 -9.76
CA ARG A 1 13.17 14.04 -10.10
C ARG A 1 12.37 14.22 -8.81
N PRO A 2 12.22 15.46 -8.32
CA PRO A 2 11.29 15.73 -7.25
C PRO A 2 9.85 15.60 -7.77
N ASN A 3 8.97 15.10 -6.92
CA ASN A 3 7.53 15.02 -7.19
C ASN A 3 6.73 15.48 -5.97
N GLY A 4 5.51 15.88 -6.19
CA GLY A 4 4.60 16.32 -5.14
C GLY A 4 3.17 16.02 -5.52
N ARG A 5 2.35 15.71 -4.52
CA ARG A 5 0.93 15.40 -4.66
C ARG A 5 0.13 16.17 -3.64
N LEU A 6 -0.97 16.73 -4.09
CA LEU A 6 -1.96 17.37 -3.26
C LEU A 6 -3.34 16.91 -3.71
N GLU A 7 -4.10 16.33 -2.81
CA GLU A 7 -5.46 15.87 -3.08
C GLU A 7 -6.42 16.32 -1.99
N TYR A 8 -7.60 16.69 -2.41
CA TYR A 8 -8.73 16.88 -1.53
C TYR A 8 -9.90 16.04 -2.04
N GLY A 9 -10.46 15.23 -1.16
CA GLY A 9 -11.64 14.42 -1.40
C GLY A 9 -12.77 14.84 -0.49
N ALA A 10 -13.97 14.93 -1.04
CA ALA A 10 -15.20 15.12 -0.29
C ALA A 10 -16.16 13.97 -0.61
N ASP A 11 -16.67 13.31 0.42
CA ASP A 11 -17.71 12.30 0.27
C ASP A 11 -19.06 12.95 0.60
N PHE A 12 -19.94 12.97 -0.38
CA PHE A 12 -21.28 13.56 -0.26
C PHE A 12 -22.35 12.49 0.04
N SER A 13 -21.96 11.23 0.21
CA SER A 13 -22.87 10.15 0.52
C SER A 13 -23.37 10.26 1.97
N PRO A 14 -24.67 10.39 2.20
CA PRO A 14 -25.21 10.33 3.56
C PRO A 14 -25.01 8.91 4.13
N ARG A 15 -25.00 8.82 5.47
CA ARG A 15 -24.97 7.54 6.17
C ARG A 15 -26.05 6.61 5.60
N SER A 16 -25.68 5.39 5.29
CA SER A 16 -26.64 4.33 5.02
C SER A 16 -26.72 3.42 6.24
N ASP A 17 -27.82 3.51 6.96
CA ASP A 17 -28.19 2.51 7.96
C ASP A 17 -29.03 1.45 7.25
N ALA A 18 -28.67 0.19 7.39
CA ALA A 18 -29.49 -0.92 6.92
C ALA A 18 -30.29 -1.47 8.09
N VAL A 19 -31.60 -1.44 7.97
CA VAL A 19 -32.51 -2.07 8.94
C VAL A 19 -32.82 -3.48 8.43
N LEU A 20 -32.54 -4.47 9.26
CA LEU A 20 -32.75 -5.89 8.98
C LEU A 20 -33.76 -6.43 9.99
N SER A 21 -34.78 -7.14 9.54
CA SER A 21 -35.67 -7.92 10.41
C SER A 21 -35.72 -9.37 9.96
N TYR A 22 -35.88 -10.30 10.90
CA TYR A 22 -36.09 -11.70 10.55
C TYR A 22 -37.50 -11.93 10.07
N VAL A 23 -37.66 -12.75 9.04
CA VAL A 23 -38.99 -13.14 8.52
C VAL A 23 -39.82 -13.87 9.57
N SER A 24 -39.13 -14.54 10.51
CA SER A 24 -39.77 -15.26 11.63
C SER A 24 -40.12 -14.38 12.84
N ASP A 25 -39.54 -13.17 12.91
CA ASP A 25 -39.82 -12.16 13.94
C ASP A 25 -39.72 -10.76 13.32
N PRO A 26 -40.78 -10.33 12.61
CA PRO A 26 -40.79 -9.01 11.94
C PRO A 26 -40.96 -7.84 12.92
N SER A 27 -41.15 -8.08 14.18
CA SER A 27 -41.29 -7.03 15.21
C SER A 27 -39.94 -6.58 15.79
N THR A 28 -38.85 -7.30 15.51
CA THR A 28 -37.51 -6.98 16.01
C THR A 28 -36.64 -6.46 14.88
N ASP A 29 -36.34 -5.18 14.90
CA ASP A 29 -35.46 -4.52 13.94
C ASP A 29 -34.00 -4.51 14.44
N TYR A 30 -33.09 -4.96 13.60
CA TYR A 30 -31.64 -4.87 13.81
C TYR A 30 -31.07 -3.78 12.89
N THR A 31 -30.53 -2.71 13.46
CA THR A 31 -29.92 -1.64 12.70
C THR A 31 -28.41 -1.92 12.53
N LEU A 32 -28.00 -2.18 11.32
CA LEU A 32 -26.59 -2.24 10.94
C LEU A 32 -26.11 -0.84 10.57
N SER A 33 -25.40 -0.18 11.48
CA SER A 33 -24.79 1.12 11.20
C SER A 33 -23.46 0.91 10.50
N VAL A 34 -23.35 1.36 9.25
CA VAL A 34 -22.08 1.39 8.53
C VAL A 34 -21.22 2.51 9.13
N SER A 35 -19.97 2.17 9.48
CA SER A 35 -19.02 3.12 10.07
C SER A 35 -18.93 4.41 9.26
N LYS A 36 -18.88 5.55 9.96
CA LYS A 36 -18.70 6.86 9.33
C LYS A 36 -17.47 6.84 8.43
N ARG A 37 -17.67 7.01 7.15
CA ARG A 37 -16.58 7.37 6.24
C ARG A 37 -16.25 8.85 6.47
N ALA A 38 -14.96 9.20 6.45
CA ALA A 38 -14.56 10.59 6.57
C ALA A 38 -15.19 11.41 5.44
N LEU A 39 -16.00 12.42 5.80
CA LEU A 39 -16.68 13.31 4.85
C LEU A 39 -15.68 14.12 4.03
N HIS A 40 -14.54 14.46 4.63
CA HIS A 40 -13.49 15.23 3.99
C HIS A 40 -12.14 14.59 4.24
N ASN A 41 -11.36 14.45 3.20
CA ASN A 41 -10.04 13.86 3.23
C ASN A 41 -9.04 14.78 2.52
N PHE A 42 -7.94 15.07 3.17
CA PHE A 42 -6.84 15.84 2.62
C PHE A 42 -5.58 14.99 2.63
N ARG A 43 -4.94 14.88 1.46
CA ARG A 43 -3.71 14.14 1.26
C ARG A 43 -2.65 15.05 0.68
N ALA A 44 -1.50 15.11 1.32
CA ALA A 44 -0.33 15.82 0.83
C ALA A 44 0.87 14.91 0.86
N GLY A 45 1.65 14.91 -0.21
CA GLY A 45 2.84 14.08 -0.31
C GLY A 45 3.95 14.75 -1.10
N VAL A 46 5.18 14.42 -0.74
CA VAL A 46 6.39 14.82 -1.46
C VAL A 46 7.27 13.60 -1.67
N GLY A 47 8.01 13.59 -2.78
CA GLY A 47 8.89 12.49 -3.11
C GLY A 47 10.08 12.93 -3.94
N LEU A 48 11.07 12.05 -3.99
CA LEU A 48 12.29 12.21 -4.77
C LEU A 48 12.67 10.87 -5.41
N ASP A 49 12.85 10.90 -6.72
CA ASP A 49 13.34 9.77 -7.51
C ASP A 49 14.72 10.10 -8.07
N ILE A 50 15.69 9.25 -7.78
CA ILE A 50 17.07 9.36 -8.25
C ILE A 50 17.38 8.11 -9.07
N GLU A 51 17.77 8.29 -10.31
CA GLU A 51 18.24 7.24 -11.20
C GLU A 51 19.73 7.48 -11.51
N THR A 52 20.53 6.44 -11.40
CA THR A 52 21.95 6.49 -11.73
C THR A 52 22.23 5.81 -13.09
N VAL A 53 23.28 6.22 -13.73
CA VAL A 53 23.73 5.61 -15.00
C VAL A 53 24.06 4.11 -14.84
N GLY A 54 24.36 3.66 -13.61
CA GLY A 54 24.68 2.26 -13.31
C GLY A 54 23.48 1.35 -13.10
N GLY A 55 22.25 1.79 -13.40
CA GLY A 55 21.04 0.96 -13.26
C GLY A 55 20.49 0.89 -11.83
N MET A 56 20.99 1.72 -10.92
CA MET A 56 20.44 1.85 -9.58
C MET A 56 19.43 3.00 -9.56
N SER A 57 18.28 2.76 -8.93
CA SER A 57 17.32 3.81 -8.62
C SER A 57 17.01 3.85 -7.13
N VAL A 58 16.81 5.04 -6.61
CA VAL A 58 16.39 5.29 -5.24
C VAL A 58 15.16 6.17 -5.29
N THR A 59 14.08 5.70 -4.68
CA THR A 59 12.83 6.44 -4.55
C THR A 59 12.56 6.68 -3.08
N THR A 60 12.19 7.90 -2.75
CA THR A 60 11.73 8.21 -1.40
C THR A 60 10.48 9.06 -1.47
N SER A 61 9.51 8.80 -0.61
CA SER A 61 8.31 9.61 -0.51
C SER A 61 7.80 9.66 0.93
N TYR A 62 7.18 10.77 1.24
CA TYR A 62 6.44 10.97 2.49
C TYR A 62 5.06 11.49 2.14
N GLU A 63 4.04 10.88 2.69
CA GLU A 63 2.65 11.25 2.48
C GLU A 63 1.93 11.37 3.82
N LYS A 64 1.22 12.46 3.99
CA LYS A 64 0.33 12.69 5.12
C LYS A 64 -1.11 12.70 4.63
N ASN A 65 -1.94 11.87 5.24
CA ASN A 65 -3.37 11.81 4.99
C ASN A 65 -4.10 12.23 6.27
N LYS A 66 -4.96 13.22 6.17
CA LYS A 66 -5.78 13.72 7.27
C LYS A 66 -7.24 13.71 6.86
N ALA A 67 -8.02 12.91 7.54
CA ALA A 67 -9.46 13.02 7.51
C ALA A 67 -9.90 14.07 8.53
N LEU A 68 -10.74 15.04 8.15
CA LEU A 68 -11.11 16.18 9.01
C LEU A 68 -11.95 15.77 10.22
N ASP A 69 -12.57 14.61 10.16
CA ASP A 69 -13.49 14.06 11.18
C ASP A 69 -12.95 12.76 11.83
N SER A 70 -11.72 12.35 11.54
CA SER A 70 -11.10 11.15 12.09
C SER A 70 -9.58 11.26 12.18
N SER A 71 -8.90 10.15 12.47
CA SER A 71 -7.46 10.06 12.62
C SER A 71 -6.69 10.48 11.37
N TYR A 72 -5.44 10.88 11.56
CA TYR A 72 -4.47 11.07 10.49
C TYR A 72 -3.64 9.79 10.29
N SER A 73 -3.11 9.60 9.10
CA SER A 73 -2.13 8.57 8.81
C SER A 73 -0.93 9.18 8.09
N ASP A 74 0.25 8.72 8.48
CA ASP A 74 1.51 9.11 7.89
C ASP A 74 2.14 7.90 7.20
N THR A 75 2.62 8.07 5.99
CA THR A 75 3.31 7.03 5.25
C THR A 75 4.63 7.55 4.71
N ALA A 76 5.73 6.95 5.14
CA ALA A 76 7.04 7.16 4.55
C ALA A 76 7.43 5.91 3.76
N ARG A 77 8.02 6.10 2.59
CA ARG A 77 8.51 5.00 1.75
C ARG A 77 9.93 5.29 1.31
N LEU A 78 10.75 4.26 1.35
CA LEU A 78 12.09 4.25 0.75
C LEU A 78 12.18 2.99 -0.11
N GLY A 79 12.49 3.16 -1.39
CA GLY A 79 12.74 2.08 -2.33
C GLY A 79 14.14 2.22 -2.92
N ILE A 80 14.85 1.12 -3.01
CA ILE A 80 16.13 1.01 -3.71
C ILE A 80 15.98 -0.13 -4.69
N SER A 81 16.25 0.10 -5.96
CA SER A 81 16.29 -0.97 -6.95
C SER A 81 17.57 -0.92 -7.76
N TYR A 82 18.00 -2.08 -8.21
CA TYR A 82 19.18 -2.26 -9.03
C TYR A 82 18.90 -3.22 -10.19
N HIS A 83 19.04 -2.74 -11.41
CA HIS A 83 19.00 -3.54 -12.60
C HIS A 83 20.40 -4.06 -12.94
N HIS A 84 20.67 -5.31 -12.60
CA HIS A 84 21.96 -5.94 -12.91
C HIS A 84 22.16 -6.09 -14.41
N ASN A 85 21.08 -6.44 -15.12
CA ASN A 85 21.00 -6.52 -16.57
C ASN A 85 19.53 -6.40 -17.02
N ALA A 86 19.26 -6.50 -18.32
CA ALA A 86 17.90 -6.39 -18.86
C ALA A 86 16.90 -7.42 -18.29
N ASN A 87 17.41 -8.49 -17.69
CA ASN A 87 16.59 -9.63 -17.25
C ASN A 87 16.54 -9.81 -15.73
N THR A 88 17.39 -9.10 -14.97
CA THR A 88 17.50 -9.32 -13.51
C THR A 88 17.46 -7.99 -12.78
N GLN A 89 16.52 -7.89 -11.86
CA GLN A 89 16.30 -6.75 -10.97
C GLN A 89 16.29 -7.21 -9.52
N TYR A 90 16.91 -6.42 -8.67
CA TYR A 90 16.83 -6.51 -7.21
C TYR A 90 16.11 -5.27 -6.70
N ALA A 91 15.23 -5.44 -5.72
CA ALA A 91 14.56 -4.32 -5.09
C ALA A 91 14.49 -4.51 -3.58
N LEU A 92 14.65 -3.41 -2.86
CA LEU A 92 14.48 -3.33 -1.43
C LEU A 92 13.58 -2.15 -1.13
N SER A 93 12.50 -2.37 -0.41
CA SER A 93 11.58 -1.30 -0.05
C SER A 93 11.25 -1.33 1.44
N PHE A 94 11.09 -0.14 2.00
CA PHE A 94 10.68 0.11 3.37
C PHE A 94 9.47 1.02 3.39
N ASN A 95 8.50 0.71 4.22
CA ASN A 95 7.35 1.56 4.50
C ASN A 95 7.23 1.77 6.01
N GLY A 96 6.72 2.92 6.43
CA GLY A 96 6.46 3.29 7.81
C GLY A 96 5.78 4.67 7.88
N PRO A 97 5.49 5.22 9.05
CA PRO A 97 5.53 4.63 10.39
C PRO A 97 4.26 3.86 10.81
N ASP A 98 3.08 4.13 10.21
CA ASP A 98 1.81 3.54 10.68
C ASP A 98 1.74 2.01 10.49
N SER A 99 2.36 1.53 9.42
CA SER A 99 2.64 0.11 9.23
C SER A 99 4.07 -0.05 8.74
N SER A 100 4.92 -0.66 9.55
CA SER A 100 6.30 -0.87 9.15
C SER A 100 6.45 -2.14 8.34
N SER A 101 7.05 -2.04 7.16
CA SER A 101 7.39 -3.21 6.36
C SER A 101 8.73 -3.04 5.66
N ALA A 102 9.45 -4.14 5.54
CA ALA A 102 10.65 -4.27 4.72
C ALA A 102 10.42 -5.41 3.73
N ILE A 103 10.60 -5.13 2.45
CA ILE A 103 10.37 -6.09 1.38
C ILE A 103 11.65 -6.16 0.55
N PHE A 104 12.18 -7.37 0.41
CA PHE A 104 13.24 -7.67 -0.53
C PHE A 104 12.67 -8.52 -1.67
N ASP A 105 12.91 -8.10 -2.90
CA ASP A 105 12.40 -8.72 -4.12
C ASP A 105 13.54 -8.97 -5.10
N ILE A 106 13.56 -10.16 -5.68
CA ILE A 106 14.46 -10.52 -6.78
C ILE A 106 13.58 -11.00 -7.93
N GLN A 107 13.66 -10.33 -9.04
CA GLN A 107 13.01 -10.74 -10.28
C GLN A 107 14.04 -11.06 -11.35
N THR A 108 13.92 -12.23 -11.97
CA THR A 108 14.77 -12.60 -13.11
C THR A 108 13.95 -13.27 -14.19
N THR A 109 14.24 -12.91 -15.45
CA THR A 109 13.63 -13.53 -16.63
C THR A 109 14.68 -14.30 -17.40
N ARG A 110 14.46 -15.59 -17.60
CA ARG A 110 15.39 -16.45 -18.35
C ARG A 110 14.64 -17.47 -19.18
N SER A 111 14.97 -17.57 -20.46
CA SER A 111 14.41 -18.59 -21.38
C SER A 111 12.87 -18.66 -21.38
N GLY A 112 12.20 -17.50 -21.35
CA GLY A 112 10.75 -17.43 -21.33
C GLY A 112 10.09 -17.72 -19.96
N PHE A 113 10.88 -17.84 -18.91
CA PHE A 113 10.41 -17.95 -17.55
C PHE A 113 10.70 -16.68 -16.78
N ASN A 114 9.73 -16.19 -16.02
CA ASN A 114 9.90 -15.17 -15.00
C ASN A 114 9.93 -15.85 -13.64
N VAL A 115 10.99 -15.65 -12.90
CA VAL A 115 11.15 -16.12 -11.51
C VAL A 115 11.14 -14.89 -10.62
N ASN A 116 10.25 -14.86 -9.65
CA ASN A 116 10.19 -13.84 -8.63
C ASN A 116 10.34 -14.48 -7.26
N PHE A 117 11.30 -13.99 -6.48
CA PHE A 117 11.50 -14.34 -5.08
C PHE A 117 11.30 -13.10 -4.22
N LYS A 118 10.41 -13.19 -3.24
CA LYS A 118 10.08 -12.10 -2.34
C LYS A 118 10.20 -12.54 -0.88
N LEU A 119 10.91 -11.74 -0.10
CA LEU A 119 10.92 -11.78 1.36
C LEU A 119 10.21 -10.55 1.90
N GLU A 120 9.31 -10.74 2.82
CA GLU A 120 8.59 -9.65 3.47
C GLU A 120 8.67 -9.82 4.98
N HIS A 121 9.03 -8.73 5.65
CA HIS A 121 8.89 -8.57 7.08
C HIS A 121 8.02 -7.34 7.31
N SER A 122 6.91 -7.52 8.02
CA SER A 122 6.01 -6.43 8.35
C SER A 122 5.59 -6.50 9.81
N ALA A 123 5.26 -5.35 10.38
CA ALA A 123 4.69 -5.26 11.71
C ALA A 123 3.47 -4.33 11.67
N THR A 124 2.36 -4.84 12.18
CA THR A 124 1.13 -4.10 12.36
C THR A 124 0.74 -4.23 13.82
N ASP A 125 0.49 -3.11 14.50
CA ASP A 125 0.17 -3.07 15.95
C ASP A 125 1.19 -3.82 16.81
N ASN A 126 2.48 -3.73 16.46
CA ASN A 126 3.60 -4.45 17.10
C ASN A 126 3.56 -5.98 16.97
N ILE A 127 2.74 -6.51 16.09
CA ILE A 127 2.71 -7.94 15.77
C ILE A 127 3.57 -8.17 14.51
N PRO A 128 4.71 -8.87 14.62
CA PRO A 128 5.56 -9.14 13.46
C PRO A 128 4.96 -10.24 12.58
N HIS A 129 4.95 -9.99 11.28
CA HIS A 129 4.62 -10.96 10.25
C HIS A 129 5.80 -11.16 9.32
N GLN A 130 6.04 -12.40 8.94
CA GLN A 130 7.07 -12.74 7.97
C GLN A 130 6.46 -13.59 6.86
N ALA A 131 6.76 -13.27 5.62
CA ALA A 131 6.33 -14.02 4.47
C ALA A 131 7.49 -14.24 3.50
N VAL A 132 7.51 -15.44 2.93
CA VAL A 132 8.43 -15.81 1.85
C VAL A 132 7.57 -16.30 0.69
N SER A 133 7.79 -15.77 -0.49
CA SER A 133 7.11 -16.24 -1.69
C SER A 133 8.10 -16.48 -2.82
N LEU A 134 7.84 -17.53 -3.58
CA LEU A 134 8.53 -17.85 -4.82
C LEU A 134 7.48 -18.09 -5.90
N SER A 135 7.54 -17.34 -6.98
CA SER A 135 6.67 -17.55 -8.13
C SER A 135 7.47 -17.85 -9.39
N LEU A 136 6.93 -18.71 -10.22
CA LEU A 136 7.46 -19.06 -11.53
C LEU A 136 6.34 -18.90 -12.55
N THR A 137 6.53 -18.02 -13.52
CA THR A 137 5.58 -17.79 -14.61
C THR A 137 6.26 -18.03 -15.94
N LYS A 138 5.62 -18.85 -16.81
CA LYS A 138 6.12 -19.10 -18.17
C LYS A 138 5.32 -18.24 -19.15
N PHE A 139 6.03 -17.56 -20.05
CA PHE A 139 5.45 -16.87 -21.20
C PHE A 139 5.55 -17.77 -22.44
N PHE A 140 4.46 -17.89 -23.17
CA PHE A 140 4.34 -18.68 -24.41
C PHE A 140 4.34 -17.76 -25.62
#